data_fc31c2a7354e7947a0c90ab8a2ca69b8
#
_entry.id   fc31c2a7354e7947a0c90ab8a2ca69b8
#
_cell.length_a   1.000
_cell.length_b   1.000
_cell.length_c   1.000
_cell.angle_alpha   90.00
_cell.angle_beta   90.00
_cell.angle_gamma   90.00
#
_symmetry.space_group_name_H-M   'P 1'
#
loop_
_entity.id
_entity.type
_entity.pdbx_description
1 polymer ?
#
loop_
_entity_poly.entity_id
_entity_poly.type
_entity_poly.pdbx_seq_one_letter_code
_entity_poly.pdbx_strand_id
1 'polypeptide(L)'
;MLPFFARTLTRREMALGCALLSLALLLSALPAALRWGQAQLDTGTLLCADTLRFHIRADSDSPADQTAKLAVRDAVLAYADVHCTAQDKPAALRWAAENLPALELTARAVLARRGIFSTVTVQLVEMYFDTTRYSTGILPAGRYQALRIDLGGNARHGKNWWCVLYPGLCRSACGTYALPEENDLVCGGYVVRFKCVEWWQRVTASREDQVLVETASPSQARS
;
A
#
# COMPACT_ATOMS: atom_id res chain seq x y z
N MET A 1 -71.60 9.59 1.82
CA MET A 1 -70.67 9.81 2.95
C MET A 1 -70.29 8.46 3.52
N LEU A 2 -69.10 7.95 3.21
CA LEU A 2 -68.60 6.71 3.80
C LEU A 2 -67.97 7.02 5.16
N PRO A 3 -68.30 6.34 6.24
CA PRO A 3 -67.69 6.56 7.55
C PRO A 3 -66.26 6.05 7.53
N PHE A 4 -65.31 6.98 7.68
CA PHE A 4 -63.92 6.67 7.89
C PHE A 4 -63.79 6.10 9.28
N PHE A 5 -63.73 4.76 9.37
CA PHE A 5 -63.44 4.06 10.65
C PHE A 5 -62.00 4.39 11.07
N ALA A 6 -61.85 5.36 11.94
CA ALA A 6 -60.59 5.58 12.65
C ALA A 6 -60.34 4.42 13.62
N ARG A 7 -59.74 3.32 13.11
CA ARG A 7 -59.32 2.19 13.96
C ARG A 7 -58.10 2.63 14.74
N THR A 8 -58.24 2.77 16.05
CA THR A 8 -57.11 3.04 16.93
C THR A 8 -56.26 1.79 16.98
N LEU A 9 -55.01 1.92 16.46
CA LEU A 9 -54.04 0.84 16.51
C LEU A 9 -53.66 0.52 17.95
N THR A 10 -53.64 -0.76 18.27
CA THR A 10 -53.13 -1.20 19.57
C THR A 10 -51.62 -1.04 19.65
N ARG A 11 -51.06 -0.94 20.86
CA ARG A 11 -49.57 -0.82 21.06
C ARG A 11 -48.80 -1.95 20.36
N ARG A 12 -49.40 -3.15 20.27
CA ARG A 12 -48.79 -4.31 19.59
C ARG A 12 -48.77 -4.12 18.07
N GLU A 13 -49.87 -3.64 17.47
CA GLU A 13 -49.96 -3.37 16.04
C GLU A 13 -49.03 -2.23 15.64
N MET A 14 -48.88 -1.19 16.45
CA MET A 14 -47.89 -0.15 16.21
C MET A 14 -46.46 -0.69 16.29
N ALA A 15 -46.13 -1.50 17.28
CA ALA A 15 -44.79 -2.09 17.41
C ALA A 15 -44.47 -3.02 16.23
N LEU A 16 -45.43 -3.84 15.78
CA LEU A 16 -45.26 -4.67 14.57
C LEU A 16 -45.10 -3.83 13.31
N GLY A 17 -45.89 -2.79 13.15
CA GLY A 17 -45.76 -1.84 12.03
C GLY A 17 -44.39 -1.16 11.97
N CYS A 18 -43.90 -0.67 13.12
CA CYS A 18 -42.57 -0.10 13.23
C CYS A 18 -41.46 -1.12 12.93
N ALA A 19 -41.61 -2.35 13.42
CA ALA A 19 -40.62 -3.42 13.14
C ALA A 19 -40.59 -3.78 11.65
N LEU A 20 -41.74 -3.91 11.02
CA LEU A 20 -41.84 -4.20 9.58
C LEU A 20 -41.29 -3.05 8.73
N LEU A 21 -41.60 -1.81 9.10
CA LEU A 21 -41.04 -0.62 8.43
C LEU A 21 -39.52 -0.55 8.57
N SER A 22 -39.00 -0.77 9.75
CA SER A 22 -37.56 -0.81 10.02
C SER A 22 -36.88 -1.91 9.20
N LEU A 23 -37.49 -3.11 9.14
CA LEU A 23 -36.98 -4.21 8.35
C LEU A 23 -37.00 -3.86 6.85
N ALA A 24 -38.09 -3.27 6.34
CA ALA A 24 -38.18 -2.84 4.95
C ALA A 24 -37.12 -1.78 4.59
N LEU A 25 -36.90 -0.81 5.47
CA LEU A 25 -35.84 0.19 5.31
C LEU A 25 -34.44 -0.44 5.30
N LEU A 26 -34.17 -1.37 6.21
CA LEU A 26 -32.90 -2.10 6.23
C LEU A 26 -32.69 -2.90 4.95
N LEU A 27 -33.71 -3.64 4.50
CA LEU A 27 -33.63 -4.43 3.27
C LEU A 27 -33.49 -3.56 2.02
N SER A 28 -34.05 -2.35 1.99
CA SER A 28 -33.90 -1.42 0.88
C SER A 28 -32.54 -0.75 0.86
N ALA A 29 -31.94 -0.47 2.03
CA ALA A 29 -30.63 0.16 2.15
C ALA A 29 -29.46 -0.83 1.91
N LEU A 30 -29.68 -2.12 2.21
CA LEU A 30 -28.63 -3.14 2.11
C LEU A 30 -27.98 -3.24 0.72
N PRO A 31 -28.72 -3.29 -0.42
CA PRO A 31 -28.12 -3.35 -1.75
C PRO A 31 -27.25 -2.11 -2.07
N ALA A 32 -27.68 -0.93 -1.63
CA ALA A 32 -26.91 0.30 -1.83
C ALA A 32 -25.61 0.27 -1.02
N ALA A 33 -25.68 -0.17 0.24
CA ALA A 33 -24.49 -0.31 1.10
C ALA A 33 -23.50 -1.35 0.55
N LEU A 34 -24.01 -2.49 0.03
CA LEU A 34 -23.16 -3.52 -0.58
C LEU A 34 -22.47 -3.01 -1.86
N ARG A 35 -23.20 -2.33 -2.75
CA ARG A 35 -22.64 -1.75 -3.97
C ARG A 35 -21.57 -0.70 -3.65
N TRP A 36 -21.85 0.16 -2.67
CA TRP A 36 -20.88 1.16 -2.22
C TRP A 36 -19.62 0.49 -1.64
N GLY A 37 -19.78 -0.55 -0.81
CA GLY A 37 -18.67 -1.32 -0.28
C GLY A 37 -17.81 -1.99 -1.36
N GLN A 38 -18.46 -2.58 -2.37
CA GLN A 38 -17.77 -3.16 -3.52
C GLN A 38 -16.99 -2.11 -4.31
N ALA A 39 -17.61 -0.96 -4.61
CA ALA A 39 -16.92 0.11 -5.32
C ALA A 39 -15.65 0.58 -4.57
N GLN A 40 -15.68 0.65 -3.22
CA GLN A 40 -14.50 1.00 -2.43
C GLN A 40 -13.39 -0.08 -2.52
N LEU A 41 -13.78 -1.36 -2.54
CA LEU A 41 -12.82 -2.46 -2.70
C LEU A 41 -12.21 -2.47 -4.10
N ASP A 42 -13.03 -2.24 -5.13
CA ASP A 42 -12.59 -2.19 -6.52
C ASP A 42 -11.60 -1.02 -6.73
N THR A 43 -11.93 0.17 -6.24
CA THR A 43 -11.03 1.34 -6.28
C THR A 43 -9.73 1.06 -5.51
N GLY A 44 -9.81 0.40 -4.34
CA GLY A 44 -8.63 -0.01 -3.58
C GLY A 44 -7.74 -0.99 -4.36
N THR A 45 -8.35 -1.90 -5.13
CA THR A 45 -7.63 -2.87 -5.97
C THR A 45 -6.93 -2.18 -7.14
N LEU A 46 -7.61 -1.25 -7.82
CA LEU A 46 -7.02 -0.42 -8.88
C LEU A 46 -5.84 0.39 -8.35
N LEU A 47 -6.01 1.04 -7.20
CA LEU A 47 -4.95 1.79 -6.55
C LEU A 47 -3.71 0.93 -6.23
N CYS A 48 -3.91 -0.31 -5.74
CA CYS A 48 -2.81 -1.26 -5.57
C CYS A 48 -2.14 -1.59 -6.90
N ALA A 49 -2.96 -1.77 -7.96
CA ALA A 49 -2.45 -2.05 -9.30
C ALA A 49 -1.64 -0.90 -9.88
N ASP A 50 -2.01 0.36 -9.62
CA ASP A 50 -1.38 1.55 -10.18
C ASP A 50 -0.26 2.15 -9.31
N THR A 51 -0.03 1.58 -8.13
CA THR A 51 1.00 2.05 -7.21
C THR A 51 2.23 1.14 -7.25
N LEU A 52 3.42 1.72 -7.43
CA LEU A 52 4.71 1.10 -7.13
C LEU A 52 5.22 1.64 -5.79
N ARG A 53 5.42 0.76 -4.82
CA ARG A 53 5.91 1.14 -3.50
C ARG A 53 7.43 1.09 -3.41
N PHE A 54 7.97 1.82 -2.44
CA PHE A 54 9.36 1.73 -2.05
C PHE A 54 9.45 1.25 -0.60
N HIS A 55 10.23 0.21 -0.36
CA HIS A 55 10.40 -0.42 0.93
C HIS A 55 11.89 -0.59 1.22
N ILE A 56 12.34 -0.09 2.36
CA ILE A 56 13.73 -0.26 2.82
C ILE A 56 13.76 -0.77 4.24
N ARG A 57 14.57 -1.80 4.50
CA ARG A 57 14.75 -2.43 5.81
C ARG A 57 16.17 -2.20 6.29
N ALA A 58 16.31 -1.77 7.55
CA ALA A 58 17.62 -1.66 8.20
C ALA A 58 18.11 -3.04 8.64
N ASP A 59 19.41 -3.18 8.84
CA ASP A 59 20.00 -4.41 9.36
C ASP A 59 19.54 -4.70 10.81
N SER A 60 19.45 -3.63 11.63
CA SER A 60 18.94 -3.73 13.00
C SER A 60 18.18 -2.47 13.44
N ASP A 61 17.67 -2.49 14.68
CA ASP A 61 17.04 -1.33 15.31
C ASP A 61 18.03 -0.36 15.97
N SER A 62 19.34 -0.57 15.79
CA SER A 62 20.34 0.35 16.32
C SER A 62 20.18 1.76 15.72
N PRO A 63 20.45 2.83 16.46
CA PRO A 63 20.39 4.19 15.93
C PRO A 63 21.31 4.40 14.71
N ALA A 64 22.43 3.70 14.66
CA ALA A 64 23.37 3.75 13.54
C ALA A 64 22.74 3.16 12.27
N ASP A 65 22.16 1.96 12.35
CA ASP A 65 21.52 1.31 11.21
C ASP A 65 20.26 2.04 10.74
N GLN A 66 19.48 2.58 11.68
CA GLN A 66 18.31 3.39 11.34
C GLN A 66 18.73 4.70 10.62
N THR A 67 19.82 5.34 11.04
CA THR A 67 20.37 6.53 10.38
C THR A 67 20.95 6.18 9.01
N ALA A 68 21.65 5.05 8.88
CA ALA A 68 22.18 4.55 7.62
C ALA A 68 21.06 4.26 6.62
N LYS A 69 19.99 3.60 7.05
CA LYS A 69 18.79 3.35 6.25
C LYS A 69 18.20 4.64 5.66
N LEU A 70 18.07 5.68 6.49
CA LEU A 70 17.52 6.96 6.02
C LEU A 70 18.43 7.63 4.99
N ALA A 71 19.75 7.54 5.17
CA ALA A 71 20.71 8.09 4.19
C ALA A 71 20.68 7.30 2.87
N VAL A 72 20.54 5.99 2.91
CA VAL A 72 20.37 5.16 1.71
C VAL A 72 19.06 5.52 1.00
N ARG A 73 17.97 5.68 1.75
CA ARG A 73 16.68 6.16 1.22
C ARG A 73 16.87 7.45 0.41
N ASP A 74 17.49 8.45 1.04
CA ASP A 74 17.63 9.78 0.43
C ASP A 74 18.47 9.72 -0.86
N ALA A 75 19.55 8.94 -0.87
CA ALA A 75 20.38 8.77 -2.05
C ALA A 75 19.68 8.01 -3.18
N VAL A 76 18.93 6.97 -2.87
CA VAL A 76 18.15 6.20 -3.85
C VAL A 76 17.03 7.06 -4.45
N LEU A 77 16.35 7.85 -3.63
CA LEU A 77 15.31 8.76 -4.12
C LEU A 77 15.91 9.88 -4.98
N ALA A 78 17.05 10.43 -4.60
CA ALA A 78 17.75 11.42 -5.42
C ALA A 78 18.19 10.83 -6.77
N TYR A 79 18.67 9.58 -6.77
CA TYR A 79 18.98 8.87 -8.02
C TYR A 79 17.73 8.68 -8.88
N ALA A 80 16.63 8.23 -8.30
CA ALA A 80 15.37 8.02 -9.01
C ALA A 80 14.79 9.34 -9.56
N ASP A 81 14.87 10.44 -8.81
CA ASP A 81 14.37 11.76 -9.22
C ASP A 81 15.08 12.29 -10.49
N VAL A 82 16.35 11.92 -10.67
CA VAL A 82 17.16 12.33 -11.83
C VAL A 82 16.97 11.38 -13.02
N HIS A 83 16.82 10.08 -12.78
CA HIS A 83 16.94 9.07 -13.83
C HIS A 83 15.60 8.40 -14.20
N CYS A 84 14.56 8.51 -13.36
CA CYS A 84 13.25 7.93 -13.64
C CYS A 84 12.33 8.98 -14.28
N THR A 85 12.12 8.86 -15.58
CA THR A 85 11.19 9.70 -16.36
C THR A 85 9.87 9.00 -16.67
N ALA A 86 9.53 7.97 -15.88
CA ALA A 86 8.33 7.16 -16.09
C ALA A 86 7.05 7.99 -15.97
N GLN A 87 6.17 7.84 -16.97
CA GLN A 87 4.87 8.50 -17.03
C GLN A 87 3.73 7.57 -16.60
N ASP A 88 3.99 6.28 -16.48
CA ASP A 88 3.06 5.26 -16.01
C ASP A 88 3.77 4.22 -15.13
N LYS A 89 2.99 3.41 -14.41
CA LYS A 89 3.54 2.37 -13.56
C LYS A 89 4.33 1.30 -14.33
N PRO A 90 3.88 0.79 -15.49
CA PRO A 90 4.67 -0.15 -16.28
C PRO A 90 6.06 0.39 -16.66
N ALA A 91 6.15 1.67 -17.01
CA ALA A 91 7.44 2.32 -17.28
C ALA A 91 8.30 2.44 -16.01
N ALA A 92 7.68 2.79 -14.87
CA ALA A 92 8.38 2.84 -13.59
C ALA A 92 8.93 1.48 -13.15
N LEU A 93 8.18 0.40 -13.40
CA LEU A 93 8.62 -0.98 -13.14
C LEU A 93 9.79 -1.38 -14.01
N ARG A 94 9.71 -1.10 -15.34
CA ARG A 94 10.81 -1.38 -16.27
C ARG A 94 12.06 -0.62 -15.86
N TRP A 95 11.93 0.69 -15.62
CA TRP A 95 13.03 1.51 -15.13
C TRP A 95 13.65 0.92 -13.85
N ALA A 96 12.85 0.55 -12.87
CA ALA A 96 13.34 -0.03 -11.64
C ALA A 96 14.08 -1.36 -11.89
N ALA A 97 13.53 -2.25 -12.74
CA ALA A 97 14.14 -3.52 -13.09
C ALA A 97 15.52 -3.33 -13.76
N GLU A 98 15.62 -2.39 -14.69
CA GLU A 98 16.86 -2.08 -15.41
C GLU A 98 17.91 -1.42 -14.52
N ASN A 99 17.48 -0.71 -13.47
CA ASN A 99 18.37 0.06 -12.59
C ASN A 99 18.67 -0.64 -11.25
N LEU A 100 18.23 -1.89 -11.00
CA LEU A 100 18.52 -2.61 -9.75
C LEU A 100 20.02 -2.59 -9.41
N PRO A 101 20.95 -2.87 -10.34
CA PRO A 101 22.39 -2.84 -10.02
C PRO A 101 22.91 -1.43 -9.65
N ALA A 102 22.41 -0.39 -10.32
CA ALA A 102 22.80 0.98 -10.04
C ALA A 102 22.25 1.47 -8.68
N LEU A 103 21.04 1.06 -8.33
CA LEU A 103 20.44 1.35 -7.03
C LEU A 103 21.19 0.63 -5.90
N GLU A 104 21.61 -0.63 -6.12
CA GLU A 104 22.44 -1.38 -5.18
C GLU A 104 23.80 -0.70 -4.98
N LEU A 105 24.46 -0.29 -6.07
CA LEU A 105 25.73 0.42 -6.01
C LEU A 105 25.58 1.75 -5.24
N THR A 106 24.51 2.48 -5.49
CA THR A 106 24.20 3.74 -4.80
C THR A 106 24.04 3.50 -3.30
N ALA A 107 23.30 2.49 -2.90
CA ALA A 107 23.09 2.13 -1.50
C ALA A 107 24.43 1.71 -0.83
N ARG A 108 25.21 0.85 -1.48
CA ARG A 108 26.54 0.41 -1.00
C ARG A 108 27.51 1.59 -0.83
N ALA A 109 27.52 2.53 -1.78
CA ALA A 109 28.37 3.71 -1.71
C ALA A 109 28.02 4.61 -0.50
N VAL A 110 26.74 4.73 -0.15
CA VAL A 110 26.30 5.46 1.03
C VAL A 110 26.76 4.78 2.32
N LEU A 111 26.60 3.45 2.40
CA LEU A 111 27.04 2.67 3.57
C LEU A 111 28.57 2.74 3.74
N ALA A 112 29.33 2.56 2.66
CA ALA A 112 30.79 2.62 2.67
C ALA A 112 31.32 3.99 3.18
N ARG A 113 30.70 5.11 2.76
CA ARG A 113 31.04 6.44 3.26
C ARG A 113 30.81 6.60 4.77
N ARG A 114 30.01 5.73 5.38
CA ARG A 114 29.73 5.68 6.81
C ARG A 114 30.56 4.60 7.54
N GLY A 115 31.47 3.92 6.83
CA GLY A 115 32.26 2.83 7.37
C GLY A 115 31.46 1.54 7.60
N ILE A 116 30.28 1.40 6.98
CA ILE A 116 29.40 0.22 7.09
C ILE A 116 29.60 -0.64 5.85
N PHE A 117 30.10 -1.88 6.04
CA PHE A 117 30.37 -2.83 4.96
C PHE A 117 29.43 -4.05 5.07
N SER A 118 28.13 -3.78 5.08
CA SER A 118 27.10 -4.81 5.10
C SER A 118 26.59 -5.14 3.70
N THR A 119 25.97 -6.30 3.56
CA THR A 119 25.29 -6.71 2.32
C THR A 119 24.16 -5.76 2.01
N VAL A 120 23.91 -5.52 0.71
CA VAL A 120 22.77 -4.79 0.21
C VAL A 120 22.11 -5.67 -0.84
N THR A 121 20.81 -5.87 -0.71
CA THR A 121 20.02 -6.59 -1.72
C THR A 121 18.91 -5.66 -2.21
N VAL A 122 18.81 -5.51 -3.53
CA VAL A 122 17.78 -4.69 -4.18
C VAL A 122 16.94 -5.59 -5.08
N GLN A 123 15.63 -5.59 -4.87
CA GLN A 123 14.71 -6.50 -5.57
C GLN A 123 13.40 -5.79 -5.90
N LEU A 124 12.77 -6.22 -7.00
CA LEU A 124 11.35 -5.98 -7.23
C LEU A 124 10.57 -7.15 -6.67
N VAL A 125 9.65 -6.87 -5.76
CA VAL A 125 8.84 -7.88 -5.07
C VAL A 125 7.37 -7.51 -5.16
N GLU A 126 6.51 -8.53 -5.09
CA GLU A 126 5.11 -8.34 -4.76
C GLU A 126 4.88 -8.77 -3.31
N MET A 127 4.40 -7.86 -2.47
CA MET A 127 4.22 -8.12 -1.06
C MET A 127 2.96 -7.44 -0.51
N TYR A 128 2.46 -7.95 0.61
CA TYR A 128 1.31 -7.37 1.30
C TYR A 128 1.74 -6.19 2.18
N PHE A 129 1.00 -5.10 2.09
CA PHE A 129 1.12 -3.94 2.96
C PHE A 129 -0.17 -3.71 3.73
N ASP A 130 -0.05 -3.37 4.99
CA ASP A 130 -1.17 -2.87 5.78
C ASP A 130 -1.57 -1.46 5.33
N THR A 131 -2.81 -1.04 5.68
CA THR A 131 -3.24 0.33 5.46
C THR A 131 -2.23 1.30 6.04
N THR A 132 -1.66 2.13 5.20
CA THR A 132 -0.59 3.06 5.57
C THR A 132 -1.10 4.49 5.47
N ARG A 133 -0.98 5.23 6.59
CA ARG A 133 -1.31 6.67 6.64
C ARG A 133 -0.03 7.47 6.47
N TYR A 134 -0.04 8.39 5.52
CA TYR A 134 0.98 9.41 5.30
C TYR A 134 0.44 10.77 5.74
N SER A 135 1.29 11.77 5.85
CA SER A 135 0.88 13.16 6.10
C SER A 135 -0.03 13.72 4.99
N THR A 136 0.10 13.18 3.80
CA THR A 136 -0.54 13.65 2.58
C THR A 136 -1.61 12.72 2.02
N GLY A 137 -1.93 11.62 2.73
CA GLY A 137 -2.95 10.68 2.26
C GLY A 137 -2.89 9.33 2.93
N ILE A 138 -3.78 8.42 2.52
CA ILE A 138 -3.90 7.07 3.07
C ILE A 138 -3.88 6.07 1.92
N LEU A 139 -3.02 5.07 2.00
CA LEU A 139 -3.06 3.92 1.09
C LEU A 139 -3.75 2.74 1.76
N PRO A 140 -4.70 2.08 1.07
CA PRO A 140 -5.38 0.90 1.60
C PRO A 140 -4.43 -0.28 1.76
N ALA A 141 -4.83 -1.24 2.59
CA ALA A 141 -4.16 -2.52 2.68
C ALA A 141 -4.33 -3.30 1.38
N GLY A 142 -3.32 -4.05 0.98
CA GLY A 142 -3.36 -4.88 -0.21
C GLY A 142 -1.98 -5.37 -0.64
N ARG A 143 -1.96 -6.12 -1.74
CA ARG A 143 -0.70 -6.54 -2.37
C ARG A 143 -0.26 -5.46 -3.35
N TYR A 144 0.99 -5.06 -3.21
CA TYR A 144 1.63 -4.04 -4.04
C TYR A 144 2.93 -4.58 -4.60
N GLN A 145 3.25 -4.15 -5.81
CA GLN A 145 4.61 -4.26 -6.31
C GLN A 145 5.48 -3.20 -5.61
N ALA A 146 6.68 -3.58 -5.23
CA ALA A 146 7.58 -2.71 -4.48
C ALA A 146 9.04 -2.90 -4.92
N LEU A 147 9.76 -1.80 -5.01
CA LEU A 147 11.21 -1.80 -4.98
C LEU A 147 11.61 -1.98 -3.51
N ARG A 148 12.22 -3.13 -3.18
CA ARG A 148 12.69 -3.44 -1.84
C ARG A 148 14.20 -3.38 -1.77
N ILE A 149 14.70 -2.70 -0.74
CA ILE A 149 16.12 -2.65 -0.40
C ILE A 149 16.30 -3.21 1.01
N ASP A 150 17.08 -4.25 1.11
CA ASP A 150 17.45 -4.88 2.37
C ASP A 150 18.91 -4.55 2.69
N LEU A 151 19.12 -3.91 3.84
CA LEU A 151 20.44 -3.59 4.36
C LEU A 151 20.82 -4.63 5.40
N GLY A 152 22.01 -5.26 5.21
CA GLY A 152 22.49 -6.32 6.09
C GLY A 152 21.97 -7.71 5.72
N GLY A 153 22.55 -8.71 6.36
CA GLY A 153 22.23 -10.13 6.15
C GLY A 153 21.43 -10.78 7.28
N ASN A 154 20.95 -10.00 8.23
CA ASN A 154 20.21 -10.53 9.37
C ASN A 154 18.82 -11.03 8.97
N ALA A 155 18.46 -12.24 9.41
CA ALA A 155 17.11 -12.78 9.21
C ALA A 155 15.99 -11.92 9.88
N ARG A 156 16.36 -11.17 10.91
CA ARG A 156 15.50 -10.21 11.62
C ARG A 156 15.96 -8.80 11.30
N HIS A 157 15.43 -8.25 10.22
CA HIS A 157 15.66 -6.85 9.89
C HIS A 157 15.11 -5.92 10.98
N GLY A 158 15.71 -4.73 11.10
CA GLY A 158 15.21 -3.65 11.94
C GLY A 158 13.96 -2.96 11.34
N LYS A 159 13.58 -1.85 11.95
CA LYS A 159 12.39 -1.06 11.53
C LYS A 159 12.45 -0.69 10.06
N ASN A 160 11.31 -0.87 9.42
CA ASN A 160 11.09 -0.56 8.01
C ASN A 160 10.86 0.94 7.78
N TRP A 161 11.10 1.36 6.56
CA TRP A 161 10.63 2.65 6.04
C TRP A 161 9.92 2.41 4.70
N TRP A 162 8.79 3.06 4.49
CA TRP A 162 7.90 2.79 3.36
C TRP A 162 7.41 4.08 2.73
N CYS A 163 7.28 4.08 1.41
CA CYS A 163 6.80 5.22 0.65
C CYS A 163 6.20 4.73 -0.68
N VAL A 164 5.73 5.69 -1.47
CA VAL A 164 5.27 5.49 -2.84
C VAL A 164 6.40 5.89 -3.79
N LEU A 165 6.85 4.97 -4.64
CA LEU A 165 7.84 5.28 -5.66
C LEU A 165 7.15 5.86 -6.92
N TYR A 166 6.02 5.30 -7.30
CA TYR A 166 5.17 5.78 -8.38
C TYR A 166 3.68 5.64 -7.97
N PRO A 167 2.83 6.63 -8.28
CA PRO A 167 3.16 7.99 -8.71
C PRO A 167 3.74 8.83 -7.56
N GLY A 168 4.57 9.81 -7.89
CA GLY A 168 4.95 10.87 -6.94
C GLY A 168 6.28 10.76 -6.22
N LEU A 169 7.14 9.75 -6.49
CA LEU A 169 8.53 9.64 -5.96
C LEU A 169 8.68 10.06 -4.49
N CYS A 170 7.95 9.39 -3.58
CA CYS A 170 7.93 9.69 -2.14
C CYS A 170 7.52 11.12 -1.75
N ARG A 171 6.94 11.85 -2.67
CA ARG A 171 6.24 13.12 -2.42
C ARG A 171 4.77 12.84 -2.07
N SER A 172 3.88 13.78 -2.26
CA SER A 172 2.45 13.50 -2.11
C SER A 172 1.96 12.58 -3.21
N ALA A 173 1.40 11.44 -2.86
CA ALA A 173 0.67 10.60 -3.81
C ALA A 173 -0.73 11.18 -4.10
N CYS A 174 -1.20 12.14 -3.29
CA CYS A 174 -2.47 12.82 -3.45
C CYS A 174 -2.44 13.70 -4.70
N GLY A 175 -3.43 13.53 -5.57
CA GLY A 175 -3.54 14.30 -6.82
C GLY A 175 -2.64 13.83 -7.96
N THR A 176 -2.00 12.67 -7.84
CA THR A 176 -1.05 12.15 -8.84
C THR A 176 -1.56 10.94 -9.61
N TYR A 177 -2.67 10.34 -9.19
CA TYR A 177 -3.30 9.22 -9.89
C TYR A 177 -4.12 9.69 -11.08
N ALA A 178 -4.19 8.86 -12.11
CA ALA A 178 -4.91 9.18 -13.34
C ALA A 178 -6.43 9.19 -13.14
N LEU A 179 -6.95 8.33 -12.26
CA LEU A 179 -8.38 8.23 -11.99
C LEU A 179 -8.77 9.15 -10.81
N PRO A 180 -9.84 9.96 -10.95
CA PRO A 180 -10.35 10.82 -9.88
C PRO A 180 -10.69 10.04 -8.61
N GLU A 181 -11.30 8.84 -8.74
CA GLU A 181 -11.72 8.00 -7.63
C GLU A 181 -10.54 7.52 -6.77
N GLU A 182 -9.38 7.27 -7.40
CA GLU A 182 -8.15 6.91 -6.70
C GLU A 182 -7.60 8.10 -5.91
N ASN A 183 -7.61 9.29 -6.52
CA ASN A 183 -7.21 10.51 -5.84
C ASN A 183 -8.14 10.81 -4.66
N ASP A 184 -9.44 10.67 -4.82
CA ASP A 184 -10.41 10.86 -3.74
C ASP A 184 -10.18 9.87 -2.59
N LEU A 185 -9.83 8.62 -2.89
CA LEU A 185 -9.50 7.61 -1.89
C LEU A 185 -8.20 7.95 -1.15
N VAL A 186 -7.16 8.39 -1.86
CA VAL A 186 -5.84 8.72 -1.27
C VAL A 186 -5.88 10.05 -0.53
N CYS A 187 -6.50 11.08 -1.11
CA CYS A 187 -6.59 12.42 -0.53
C CYS A 187 -7.64 12.54 0.57
N GLY A 188 -8.63 11.63 0.56
CA GLY A 188 -9.68 11.62 1.58
C GLY A 188 -9.11 11.47 2.99
N GLY A 189 -9.67 12.18 3.94
CA GLY A 189 -9.24 12.10 5.34
C GLY A 189 -9.44 10.73 6.00
N TYR A 190 -10.09 9.80 5.30
CA TYR A 190 -10.36 8.44 5.79
C TYR A 190 -10.49 7.46 4.62
N VAL A 191 -10.04 6.25 4.85
CA VAL A 191 -10.31 5.07 4.01
C VAL A 191 -11.30 4.19 4.76
N VAL A 192 -12.34 3.76 4.07
CA VAL A 192 -13.25 2.76 4.65
C VAL A 192 -12.48 1.46 4.79
N ARG A 193 -12.40 0.98 6.01
CA ARG A 193 -11.64 -0.22 6.36
C ARG A 193 -12.59 -1.36 6.68
N PHE A 194 -12.54 -2.39 5.86
CA PHE A 194 -13.21 -3.65 6.15
C PHE A 194 -12.25 -4.58 6.91
N LYS A 195 -12.23 -4.48 8.23
CA LYS A 195 -11.30 -5.23 9.10
C LYS A 195 -11.29 -6.73 8.85
N CYS A 196 -12.44 -7.31 8.53
CA CYS A 196 -12.54 -8.73 8.17
C CYS A 196 -11.88 -9.05 6.82
N VAL A 197 -11.99 -8.15 5.84
CA VAL A 197 -11.35 -8.30 4.53
C VAL A 197 -9.84 -8.14 4.67
N GLU A 198 -9.38 -7.12 5.38
CA GLU A 198 -7.94 -6.92 5.68
C GLU A 198 -7.35 -8.13 6.42
N TRP A 199 -8.08 -8.66 7.42
CA TRP A 199 -7.66 -9.85 8.14
C TRP A 199 -7.58 -11.07 7.22
N TRP A 200 -8.60 -11.29 6.38
CA TRP A 200 -8.61 -12.38 5.42
C TRP A 200 -7.47 -12.26 4.41
N GLN A 201 -7.28 -11.09 3.82
CA GLN A 201 -6.17 -10.82 2.89
C GLN A 201 -4.81 -11.06 3.53
N ARG A 202 -4.63 -10.68 4.81
CA ARG A 202 -3.39 -10.92 5.55
C ARG A 202 -3.16 -12.40 5.82
N VAL A 203 -4.19 -13.17 6.12
CA VAL A 203 -4.08 -14.61 6.39
C VAL A 203 -3.85 -15.40 5.12
N THR A 204 -4.48 -14.99 4.01
CA THR A 204 -4.36 -15.67 2.71
C THR A 204 -3.18 -15.16 1.88
N ALA A 205 -2.64 -13.99 2.21
CA ALA A 205 -1.38 -13.54 1.61
C ALA A 205 -0.30 -14.56 1.92
N SER A 206 0.34 -15.10 0.88
CA SER A 206 1.51 -15.96 1.03
C SER A 206 2.50 -15.27 1.97
N ARG A 207 3.00 -15.98 2.98
CA ARG A 207 3.99 -15.42 3.92
C ARG A 207 5.30 -15.05 3.22
N GLU A 208 5.50 -15.58 2.03
CA GLU A 208 6.66 -15.30 1.20
C GLU A 208 6.33 -14.26 0.15
N ASP A 209 7.12 -13.19 0.13
CA ASP A 209 7.07 -12.18 -0.91
C ASP A 209 7.48 -12.81 -2.24
N GLN A 210 6.74 -12.53 -3.32
CA GLN A 210 7.11 -12.99 -4.65
C GLN A 210 8.18 -12.05 -5.22
N VAL A 211 9.38 -12.58 -5.46
CA VAL A 211 10.44 -11.83 -6.16
C VAL A 211 10.11 -11.78 -7.64
N LEU A 212 9.96 -10.58 -8.17
CA LEU A 212 9.63 -10.34 -9.58
C LEU A 212 10.90 -10.32 -10.45
N VAL A 213 11.94 -9.64 -9.94
CA VAL A 213 13.26 -9.58 -10.57
C VAL A 213 14.31 -9.56 -9.46
N GLU A 214 15.23 -10.50 -9.50
CA GLU A 214 16.34 -10.58 -8.57
C GLU A 214 17.63 -10.10 -9.25
N THR A 215 18.38 -9.24 -8.57
CA THR A 215 19.74 -8.92 -9.01
C THR A 215 20.62 -10.16 -8.77
N ALA A 216 21.18 -10.72 -9.83
CA ALA A 216 22.23 -11.70 -9.68
C ALA A 216 23.38 -11.07 -8.88
N SER A 217 23.57 -11.52 -7.64
CA SER A 217 24.68 -11.07 -6.80
C SER A 217 25.98 -11.51 -7.47
N PRO A 218 26.95 -10.63 -7.73
CA PRO A 218 28.20 -11.01 -8.43
C PRO A 218 29.11 -11.94 -7.63
N SER A 219 28.68 -12.43 -6.47
CA SER A 219 29.52 -13.21 -5.55
C SER A 219 29.60 -14.70 -5.87
N GLN A 220 28.91 -15.24 -6.89
CA GLN A 220 28.98 -16.66 -7.25
C GLN A 220 29.85 -17.00 -8.49
N ALA A 221 30.60 -16.04 -9.01
CA ALA A 221 31.55 -16.28 -10.11
C ALA A 221 32.99 -16.41 -9.60
N ARG A 222 33.25 -17.22 -8.57
CA ARG A 222 34.58 -17.70 -8.20
C ARG A 222 34.47 -19.07 -7.54
N SER A 223 34.45 -20.08 -8.34
CA SER A 223 34.99 -21.42 -8.01
C SER A 223 35.73 -21.97 -9.22
#